data_11ae75949935db202e2a00e362cee4b4
#
_entry.id   11ae75949935db202e2a00e362cee4b4
#
_cell.length_a   1.000
_cell.length_b   1.000
_cell.length_c   1.000
_cell.angle_alpha   90.00
_cell.angle_beta   90.00
_cell.angle_gamma   90.00
#
_symmetry.space_group_name_H-M   'P 1'
#
loop_
_entity.id
_entity.type
_entity.pdbx_description
1 polymer ?
#
loop_
_entity_poly.entity_id
_entity_poly.type
_entity_poly.pdbx_seq_one_letter_code
_entity_poly.pdbx_strand_id
1 'polypeptide(L)'
;VQNQGFISGWFYAPNSANSGSPAERDALIKDSDNIRAWLAGGLAGYRFQTAEGNVVTGANIDYRGQPSAYTADPQEAINYASKHDNETIWDISQYKHATGTALAERVRADNVATSVIMLAQGIPFIHAGTELLRSKSMDRNSYASGDWYNEIDWTGATSKWNKGLPRPAD
;
A
#
# COMPACT_ATOMS: atom_id res chain seq x y z
N VAL A 1 -4.59 -9.31 -2.92
CA VAL A 1 -5.12 -8.78 -1.66
C VAL A 1 -4.52 -9.49 -0.45
N GLN A 2 -4.18 -10.78 -0.57
CA GLN A 2 -3.70 -11.59 0.57
C GLN A 2 -2.21 -11.44 0.87
N ASN A 3 -1.40 -10.96 -0.08
CA ASN A 3 0.04 -10.87 0.11
C ASN A 3 0.40 -9.72 1.04
N GLN A 4 1.30 -10.00 1.96
CA GLN A 4 1.98 -8.97 2.72
C GLN A 4 2.95 -8.21 1.82
N GLY A 5 3.32 -7.01 2.20
CA GLY A 5 4.20 -6.16 1.43
C GLY A 5 5.11 -5.34 2.32
N PHE A 6 5.74 -4.33 1.75
CA PHE A 6 6.79 -3.56 2.38
C PHE A 6 6.44 -3.03 3.79
N ILE A 7 5.24 -2.51 3.98
CA ILE A 7 4.82 -1.92 5.26
C ILE A 7 4.12 -2.89 6.21
N SER A 8 3.60 -4.00 5.71
CA SER A 8 2.83 -4.96 6.52
C SER A 8 3.67 -6.12 7.04
N GLY A 9 4.98 -6.10 6.79
CA GLY A 9 5.90 -7.16 7.18
C GLY A 9 5.96 -8.28 6.15
N TRP A 10 7.18 -8.61 5.76
CA TRP A 10 7.46 -9.67 4.78
C TRP A 10 7.36 -11.05 5.38
N PHE A 11 7.33 -11.13 6.67
CA PHE A 11 7.73 -12.32 7.36
C PHE A 11 6.72 -12.75 8.40
N TYR A 12 5.50 -12.82 8.01
CA TYR A 12 4.66 -13.88 8.40
C TYR A 12 4.58 -14.23 9.82
N ALA A 13 4.30 -13.26 10.56
CA ALA A 13 3.46 -13.51 11.69
C ALA A 13 2.02 -13.65 11.18
N PRO A 14 1.20 -14.52 11.74
CA PRO A 14 -0.18 -14.68 11.33
C PRO A 14 -0.95 -13.35 11.36
N ASN A 15 -1.77 -13.16 10.35
CA ASN A 15 -2.67 -12.01 10.26
C ASN A 15 -4.06 -12.49 9.77
N SER A 16 -4.99 -11.55 9.57
CA SER A 16 -6.34 -11.91 9.14
C SER A 16 -6.42 -12.42 7.69
N ALA A 17 -5.38 -12.23 6.90
CA ALA A 17 -5.35 -12.62 5.50
C ALA A 17 -4.62 -13.95 5.27
N ASN A 18 -3.70 -14.33 6.16
CA ASN A 18 -2.96 -15.59 6.06
C ASN A 18 -2.53 -16.10 7.45
N SER A 19 -2.27 -17.40 7.52
CA SER A 19 -1.97 -18.09 8.76
C SER A 19 -0.53 -17.94 9.22
N GLY A 20 0.37 -17.43 8.38
CA GLY A 20 1.80 -17.40 8.64
C GLY A 20 2.44 -18.78 8.61
N SER A 21 1.90 -19.71 7.81
CA SER A 21 2.45 -21.04 7.63
C SER A 21 3.85 -21.01 7.01
N PRO A 22 4.68 -22.07 7.20
CA PRO A 22 5.97 -22.16 6.54
C PRO A 22 5.88 -22.01 5.02
N ALA A 23 4.85 -22.58 4.39
CA ALA A 23 4.64 -22.50 2.95
C ALA A 23 4.34 -21.07 2.49
N GLU A 24 3.51 -20.33 3.23
CA GLU A 24 3.23 -18.91 2.94
C GLU A 24 4.48 -18.06 3.10
N ARG A 25 5.27 -18.37 4.12
CA ARG A 25 6.56 -17.72 4.36
C ARG A 25 7.53 -17.94 3.21
N ASP A 26 7.71 -19.19 2.81
CA ASP A 26 8.67 -19.57 1.76
C ASP A 26 8.24 -18.94 0.42
N ALA A 27 6.94 -18.89 0.14
CA ALA A 27 6.40 -18.21 -1.03
C ALA A 27 6.71 -16.70 -1.01
N LEU A 28 6.56 -16.04 0.13
CA LEU A 28 6.90 -14.61 0.28
C LEU A 28 8.40 -14.35 0.12
N ILE A 29 9.25 -15.19 0.72
CA ILE A 29 10.71 -15.08 0.58
C ILE A 29 11.11 -15.23 -0.88
N LYS A 30 10.56 -16.24 -1.55
CA LYS A 30 10.83 -16.49 -2.97
C LYS A 30 10.45 -15.31 -3.86
N ASP A 31 9.36 -14.61 -3.53
CA ASP A 31 8.88 -13.48 -4.31
C ASP A 31 9.50 -12.12 -3.85
N SER A 32 10.29 -12.12 -2.79
CA SER A 32 10.80 -10.90 -2.17
C SER A 32 11.68 -10.05 -3.09
N ASP A 33 12.48 -10.68 -3.94
CA ASP A 33 13.36 -9.98 -4.88
C ASP A 33 12.56 -9.27 -5.97
N ASN A 34 11.52 -9.92 -6.48
CA ASN A 34 10.59 -9.30 -7.42
C ASN A 34 9.91 -8.07 -6.81
N ILE A 35 9.40 -8.21 -5.58
CA ILE A 35 8.71 -7.10 -4.90
C ILE A 35 9.68 -5.94 -4.65
N ARG A 36 10.94 -6.21 -4.28
CA ARG A 36 11.96 -5.18 -4.15
C ARG A 36 12.25 -4.47 -5.47
N ALA A 37 12.37 -5.24 -6.56
CA ALA A 37 12.60 -4.69 -7.89
C ALA A 37 11.42 -3.82 -8.36
N TRP A 38 10.19 -4.26 -8.13
CA TRP A 38 8.99 -3.47 -8.45
C TRP A 38 8.93 -2.18 -7.65
N LEU A 39 9.20 -2.25 -6.35
CA LEU A 39 9.24 -1.07 -5.49
C LEU A 39 10.33 -0.10 -5.93
N ALA A 40 11.54 -0.60 -6.16
CA ALA A 40 12.65 0.24 -6.63
C ALA A 40 12.36 0.89 -7.98
N GLY A 41 11.82 0.13 -8.93
CA GLY A 41 11.43 0.64 -10.25
C GLY A 41 10.34 1.72 -10.17
N GLY A 42 9.33 1.50 -9.34
CA GLY A 42 8.27 2.49 -9.09
C GLY A 42 8.80 3.76 -8.42
N LEU A 43 9.63 3.62 -7.39
CA LEU A 43 10.15 4.75 -6.63
C LEU A 43 11.21 5.56 -7.40
N ALA A 44 12.02 4.90 -8.22
CA ALA A 44 12.98 5.57 -9.08
C ALA A 44 12.30 6.25 -10.29
N GLY A 45 11.09 5.87 -10.61
CA GLY A 45 10.29 6.42 -11.70
C GLY A 45 10.76 6.05 -13.10
N TYR A 46 12.04 5.77 -13.29
CA TYR A 46 12.57 5.44 -14.61
C TYR A 46 13.73 4.46 -14.55
N ARG A 47 14.80 4.78 -13.79
CA ARG A 47 16.08 4.10 -13.86
C ARG A 47 16.67 3.94 -12.46
N PHE A 48 17.21 2.75 -12.17
CA PHE A 48 17.88 2.49 -10.90
C PHE A 48 18.98 1.44 -11.05
N GLN A 49 19.80 1.30 -10.02
CA GLN A 49 20.84 0.28 -9.95
C GLN A 49 20.34 -0.89 -9.10
N THR A 50 20.45 -2.11 -9.65
CA THR A 50 20.09 -3.35 -8.92
C THR A 50 21.13 -3.67 -7.85
N ALA A 51 20.84 -4.63 -6.98
CA ALA A 51 21.76 -5.11 -5.96
C ALA A 51 23.05 -5.66 -6.55
N GLU A 52 23.00 -6.21 -7.76
CA GLU A 52 24.17 -6.74 -8.51
C GLU A 52 24.96 -5.64 -9.22
N GLY A 53 24.56 -4.39 -9.09
CA GLY A 53 25.24 -3.25 -9.70
C GLY A 53 24.82 -2.92 -11.12
N ASN A 54 23.88 -3.63 -11.70
CA ASN A 54 23.39 -3.37 -13.05
C ASN A 54 22.44 -2.16 -13.06
N VAL A 55 22.58 -1.31 -14.06
CA VAL A 55 21.65 -0.21 -14.29
C VAL A 55 20.53 -0.69 -15.19
N VAL A 56 19.31 -0.59 -14.69
CA VAL A 56 18.09 -1.04 -15.38
C VAL A 56 17.02 0.04 -15.37
N THR A 57 16.06 -0.07 -16.28
CA THR A 57 14.84 0.76 -16.26
C THR A 57 13.67 -0.10 -15.80
N GLY A 58 12.57 0.54 -15.38
CA GLY A 58 11.35 -0.18 -15.02
C GLY A 58 10.79 -1.05 -16.13
N ALA A 59 11.06 -0.71 -17.40
CA ALA A 59 10.69 -1.50 -18.56
C ALA A 59 11.44 -2.85 -18.64
N ASN A 60 12.59 -2.98 -17.99
CA ASN A 60 13.38 -4.20 -17.93
C ASN A 60 12.98 -5.14 -16.76
N ILE A 61 12.12 -4.67 -15.88
CA ILE A 61 11.67 -5.44 -14.71
C ILE A 61 10.33 -6.09 -15.02
N ASP A 62 10.26 -7.41 -14.91
CA ASP A 62 9.02 -8.14 -15.11
C ASP A 62 8.05 -7.90 -13.96
N TYR A 63 6.84 -7.47 -14.29
CA TYR A 63 5.70 -7.42 -13.40
C TYR A 63 4.60 -8.34 -13.93
N ARG A 64 4.68 -9.62 -13.59
CA ARG A 64 3.69 -10.63 -13.98
C ARG A 64 3.45 -10.70 -15.49
N GLY A 65 4.53 -10.71 -16.25
CA GLY A 65 4.51 -10.78 -17.71
C GLY A 65 4.34 -9.42 -18.43
N GLN A 66 4.44 -8.34 -17.69
CA GLN A 66 4.40 -6.98 -18.23
C GLN A 66 5.59 -6.18 -17.69
N PRO A 67 6.02 -5.09 -18.35
CA PRO A 67 6.96 -4.15 -17.78
C PRO A 67 6.42 -3.55 -16.46
N SER A 68 7.27 -3.42 -15.44
CA SER A 68 6.85 -2.82 -14.16
C SER A 68 6.65 -1.31 -14.24
N ALA A 69 7.30 -0.64 -15.19
CA ALA A 69 7.11 0.77 -15.50
C ALA A 69 7.37 1.02 -17.00
N TYR A 70 6.79 2.08 -17.52
CA TYR A 70 6.88 2.43 -18.95
C TYR A 70 7.26 3.90 -19.18
N THR A 71 7.42 4.67 -18.12
CA THR A 71 7.78 6.08 -18.22
C THR A 71 9.20 6.26 -18.73
N ALA A 72 9.44 7.31 -19.48
CA ALA A 72 10.76 7.69 -19.97
C ALA A 72 11.52 8.58 -18.98
N ASP A 73 10.78 9.33 -18.18
CA ASP A 73 11.30 10.27 -17.20
C ASP A 73 10.56 10.13 -15.86
N PRO A 74 11.23 10.37 -14.71
CA PRO A 74 10.59 10.25 -13.39
C PRO A 74 9.33 11.09 -13.22
N GLN A 75 9.29 12.31 -13.79
CA GLN A 75 8.15 13.21 -13.68
C GLN A 75 6.90 12.73 -14.42
N GLU A 76 6.99 11.67 -15.21
CA GLU A 76 5.84 11.03 -15.83
C GLU A 76 5.20 9.96 -14.93
N ALA A 77 5.88 9.58 -13.85
CA ALA A 77 5.38 8.59 -12.90
C ALA A 77 4.56 9.27 -11.80
N ILE A 78 3.35 8.74 -11.56
CA ILE A 78 2.50 9.14 -10.43
C ILE A 78 2.53 8.02 -9.39
N ASN A 79 3.09 8.33 -8.22
CA ASN A 79 3.26 7.37 -7.13
C ASN A 79 2.17 7.56 -6.09
N TYR A 80 1.50 6.46 -5.71
CA TYR A 80 0.50 6.47 -4.65
C TYR A 80 0.45 5.12 -3.93
N ALA A 81 0.08 5.14 -2.66
CA ALA A 81 -0.14 3.94 -1.85
C ALA A 81 -1.62 3.65 -1.63
N SER A 82 -2.47 4.67 -1.77
CA SER A 82 -3.91 4.58 -1.59
C SER A 82 -4.60 5.59 -2.51
N LYS A 83 -5.78 5.24 -2.99
CA LYS A 83 -6.64 6.11 -3.81
C LYS A 83 -8.11 5.89 -3.45
N HIS A 84 -9.03 6.48 -4.18
CA HIS A 84 -10.46 6.43 -3.89
C HIS A 84 -11.10 5.03 -3.99
N ASP A 85 -10.57 4.16 -4.87
CA ASP A 85 -11.03 2.77 -4.97
C ASP A 85 -10.37 1.88 -3.89
N ASN A 86 -11.03 0.80 -3.58
CA ASN A 86 -10.62 -0.20 -2.60
C ASN A 86 -10.53 0.40 -1.17
N GLU A 87 -9.96 -0.34 -0.26
CA GLU A 87 -9.73 0.11 1.10
C GLU A 87 -8.74 1.27 1.14
N THR A 88 -8.83 2.12 2.16
CA THR A 88 -7.74 3.04 2.46
C THR A 88 -6.50 2.26 2.90
N ILE A 89 -5.33 2.91 2.90
CA ILE A 89 -4.11 2.24 3.37
C ILE A 89 -4.24 1.86 4.85
N TRP A 90 -4.89 2.69 5.65
CA TRP A 90 -5.18 2.38 7.05
C TRP A 90 -6.04 1.12 7.18
N ASP A 91 -7.14 1.04 6.43
CA ASP A 91 -8.06 -0.09 6.47
C ASP A 91 -7.39 -1.40 6.05
N ILE A 92 -6.71 -1.41 4.90
CA ILE A 92 -6.05 -2.62 4.41
C ILE A 92 -4.93 -3.10 5.35
N SER A 93 -4.27 -2.18 6.03
CA SER A 93 -3.23 -2.48 6.99
C SER A 93 -3.77 -3.25 8.20
N GLN A 94 -5.04 -3.06 8.58
CA GLN A 94 -5.60 -3.72 9.75
C GLN A 94 -5.60 -5.24 9.64
N TYR A 95 -5.84 -5.80 8.47
CA TYR A 95 -5.81 -7.25 8.29
C TYR A 95 -4.49 -7.79 7.72
N LYS A 96 -3.59 -6.92 7.27
CA LYS A 96 -2.29 -7.34 6.74
C LYS A 96 -1.16 -7.33 7.77
N HIS A 97 -1.24 -6.48 8.79
CA HIS A 97 -0.29 -6.55 9.88
C HIS A 97 -0.47 -7.82 10.71
N ALA A 98 0.61 -8.26 11.35
CA ALA A 98 0.58 -9.38 12.26
C ALA A 98 -0.51 -9.19 13.33
N THR A 99 -1.19 -10.28 13.67
CA THR A 99 -2.15 -10.29 14.78
C THR A 99 -1.45 -9.83 16.07
N GLY A 100 -2.04 -8.88 16.76
CA GLY A 100 -1.44 -8.31 17.97
C GLY A 100 -0.46 -7.15 17.75
N THR A 101 -0.22 -6.72 16.49
CA THR A 101 0.57 -5.51 16.24
C THR A 101 -0.07 -4.31 16.94
N ALA A 102 0.72 -3.64 17.78
CA ALA A 102 0.27 -2.48 18.54
C ALA A 102 -0.17 -1.33 17.63
N LEU A 103 -1.14 -0.54 18.08
CA LEU A 103 -1.66 0.61 17.33
C LEU A 103 -0.55 1.57 16.88
N ALA A 104 0.39 1.88 17.77
CA ALA A 104 1.50 2.77 17.44
C ALA A 104 2.38 2.24 16.29
N GLU A 105 2.57 0.93 16.20
CA GLU A 105 3.34 0.32 15.12
C GLU A 105 2.55 0.33 13.80
N ARG A 106 1.23 0.19 13.85
CA ARG A 106 0.37 0.34 12.66
C ARG A 106 0.42 1.77 12.12
N VAL A 107 0.37 2.77 12.99
CA VAL A 107 0.52 4.18 12.62
C VAL A 107 1.89 4.45 12.00
N ARG A 108 2.95 3.89 12.58
CA ARG A 108 4.30 4.01 12.00
C ARG A 108 4.39 3.39 10.60
N ALA A 109 3.77 2.24 10.39
CA ALA A 109 3.75 1.59 9.08
C ALA A 109 3.03 2.44 8.02
N ASP A 110 1.90 3.07 8.37
CA ASP A 110 1.20 4.00 7.50
C ASP A 110 2.05 5.24 7.18
N ASN A 111 2.75 5.78 8.18
CA ASN A 111 3.69 6.89 7.98
C ASN A 111 4.84 6.48 7.05
N VAL A 112 5.35 5.26 7.16
CA VAL A 112 6.38 4.75 6.24
C VAL A 112 5.83 4.67 4.82
N ALA A 113 4.61 4.17 4.61
CA ALA A 113 4.00 4.11 3.28
C ALA A 113 3.87 5.51 2.65
N THR A 114 3.40 6.48 3.42
CA THR A 114 3.27 7.86 2.96
C THR A 114 4.63 8.48 2.67
N SER A 115 5.62 8.26 3.55
CA SER A 115 6.99 8.76 3.38
C SER A 115 7.65 8.20 2.13
N VAL A 116 7.47 6.92 1.84
CA VAL A 116 7.99 6.27 0.62
C VAL A 116 7.46 6.97 -0.62
N ILE A 117 6.17 7.29 -0.67
CA ILE A 117 5.56 8.01 -1.80
C ILE A 117 6.08 9.45 -1.91
N MET A 118 6.19 10.16 -0.78
CA MET A 118 6.65 11.55 -0.75
C MET A 118 8.12 11.72 -1.12
N LEU A 119 8.94 10.73 -0.82
CA LEU A 119 10.39 10.75 -1.06
C LEU A 119 10.80 10.05 -2.36
N ALA A 120 9.85 9.46 -3.09
CA ALA A 120 10.09 8.85 -4.38
C ALA A 120 10.39 9.90 -5.45
N GLN A 121 11.00 9.46 -6.54
CA GLN A 121 11.04 10.23 -7.78
C GLN A 121 9.64 10.29 -8.40
N GLY A 122 9.36 11.34 -9.14
CA GLY A 122 8.05 11.50 -9.79
C GLY A 122 7.07 12.33 -8.99
N ILE A 123 5.80 12.18 -9.29
CA ILE A 123 4.72 13.01 -8.73
C ILE A 123 4.06 12.24 -7.58
N PRO A 124 4.17 12.70 -6.33
CA PRO A 124 3.47 12.08 -5.22
C PRO A 124 1.97 12.38 -5.31
N PHE A 125 1.16 11.35 -5.19
CA PHE A 125 -0.29 11.46 -5.13
C PHE A 125 -0.77 10.89 -3.79
N ILE A 126 -1.32 11.74 -2.93
CA ILE A 126 -1.77 11.35 -1.60
C ILE A 126 -3.30 11.37 -1.58
N HIS A 127 -3.91 10.26 -1.20
CA HIS A 127 -5.35 10.17 -0.98
C HIS A 127 -5.72 11.06 0.21
N ALA A 128 -6.63 12.01 0.00
CA ALA A 128 -7.01 12.99 1.02
C ALA A 128 -7.43 12.33 2.34
N GLY A 129 -6.87 12.79 3.44
CA GLY A 129 -7.10 12.26 4.79
C GLY A 129 -6.18 11.09 5.18
N THR A 130 -5.26 10.67 4.31
CA THR A 130 -4.28 9.62 4.67
C THR A 130 -3.47 10.01 5.90
N GLU A 131 -3.07 11.26 6.00
CA GLU A 131 -2.35 11.84 7.15
C GLU A 131 -3.17 11.83 8.46
N LEU A 132 -4.48 11.69 8.35
CA LEU A 132 -5.42 11.61 9.48
C LEU A 132 -5.85 10.15 9.75
N LEU A 133 -5.17 9.19 9.18
CA LEU A 133 -5.51 7.75 9.24
C LEU A 133 -6.95 7.47 8.77
N ARG A 134 -7.37 8.14 7.71
CA ARG A 134 -8.72 8.02 7.16
C ARG A 134 -9.12 6.57 6.95
N SER A 135 -10.27 6.22 7.51
CA SER A 135 -10.91 4.92 7.32
C SER A 135 -12.21 5.06 6.53
N LYS A 136 -12.53 4.05 5.75
CA LYS A 136 -13.84 3.80 5.17
C LYS A 136 -14.49 2.57 5.79
N SER A 137 -14.17 2.26 7.05
CA SER A 137 -14.67 1.08 7.77
C SER A 137 -14.50 -0.21 6.96
N MET A 138 -13.38 -0.37 6.24
CA MET A 138 -13.08 -1.51 5.35
C MET A 138 -13.90 -1.54 4.04
N ASP A 139 -14.74 -0.53 3.76
CA ASP A 139 -15.47 -0.47 2.49
C ASP A 139 -14.52 -0.31 1.31
N ARG A 140 -14.65 -1.20 0.35
CA ARG A 140 -13.85 -1.22 -0.88
C ARG A 140 -14.46 -0.41 -2.02
N ASN A 141 -15.71 0.00 -1.89
CA ASN A 141 -16.49 0.57 -2.98
C ASN A 141 -17.41 1.69 -2.51
N SER A 142 -16.85 2.65 -1.75
CA SER A 142 -17.60 3.76 -1.16
C SER A 142 -18.02 4.85 -2.15
N TYR A 143 -17.72 4.69 -3.41
CA TYR A 143 -17.98 5.69 -4.45
C TYR A 143 -19.46 6.10 -4.54
N ALA A 144 -20.37 5.17 -4.35
CA ALA A 144 -21.83 5.41 -4.38
C ALA A 144 -22.45 5.55 -2.97
N SER A 145 -21.63 5.69 -1.92
CA SER A 145 -22.09 5.68 -0.53
C SER A 145 -22.52 7.05 0.01
N GLY A 146 -22.42 8.09 -0.81
CA GLY A 146 -22.82 9.45 -0.47
C GLY A 146 -21.78 10.23 0.32
N ASP A 147 -21.99 11.55 0.36
CA ASP A 147 -21.04 12.50 0.96
C ASP A 147 -20.93 12.31 2.47
N TRP A 148 -22.03 12.04 3.13
CA TRP A 148 -22.09 11.82 4.59
C TRP A 148 -21.16 10.68 5.05
N TYR A 149 -20.97 9.68 4.20
CA TYR A 149 -20.09 8.55 4.47
C TYR A 149 -18.63 8.86 4.09
N ASN A 150 -18.45 9.52 2.95
CA ASN A 150 -17.13 9.81 2.39
C ASN A 150 -16.48 11.09 2.94
N GLU A 151 -17.19 11.90 3.73
CA GLU A 151 -16.64 13.11 4.34
C GLU A 151 -15.37 12.82 5.15
N ILE A 152 -14.49 13.79 5.23
CA ILE A 152 -13.26 13.71 6.03
C ILE A 152 -13.42 14.64 7.23
N ASP A 153 -13.12 14.13 8.41
CA ASP A 153 -13.03 14.97 9.61
C ASP A 153 -11.64 15.62 9.67
N TRP A 154 -11.56 16.82 9.12
CA TRP A 154 -10.33 17.60 9.08
C TRP A 154 -9.87 18.11 10.46
N THR A 155 -10.67 17.93 11.50
CA THR A 155 -10.24 18.25 12.87
C THR A 155 -9.33 17.18 13.46
N GLY A 156 -9.30 15.98 12.84
CA GLY A 156 -8.56 14.84 13.33
C GLY A 156 -9.16 14.18 14.57
N ALA A 157 -10.38 14.59 14.98
CA ALA A 157 -11.04 14.00 16.14
C ALA A 157 -11.54 12.57 15.89
N THR A 158 -11.79 12.21 14.64
CA THR A 158 -12.18 10.85 14.22
C THR A 158 -11.59 10.50 12.87
N SER A 159 -11.16 9.24 12.72
CA SER A 159 -10.75 8.67 11.43
C SER A 159 -11.88 7.97 10.68
N LYS A 160 -13.07 7.93 11.24
CA LYS A 160 -14.23 7.12 10.79
C LYS A 160 -14.03 5.61 10.86
N TRP A 161 -13.03 5.13 11.56
CA TRP A 161 -12.88 3.71 11.85
C TRP A 161 -14.12 3.18 12.59
N ASN A 162 -14.61 2.02 12.16
CA ASN A 162 -15.75 1.33 12.75
C ASN A 162 -17.07 2.12 12.74
N LYS A 163 -17.30 2.95 11.70
CA LYS A 163 -18.58 3.65 11.51
C LYS A 163 -19.67 2.77 10.87
N GLY A 164 -19.32 1.52 10.55
CA GLY A 164 -20.19 0.61 9.81
C GLY A 164 -20.15 0.83 8.30
N LEU A 165 -20.82 -0.06 7.59
CA LEU A 165 -20.89 -0.02 6.14
C LEU A 165 -22.18 0.69 5.71
N PRO A 166 -22.13 1.50 4.63
CA PRO A 166 -23.27 2.35 4.27
C PRO A 166 -24.39 1.64 3.54
N ARG A 167 -24.11 0.47 2.99
CA ARG A 167 -25.05 -0.30 2.16
C ARG A 167 -25.22 -1.71 2.70
N PRO A 168 -26.44 -2.29 2.61
CA PRO A 168 -26.69 -3.65 3.08
C PRO A 168 -25.88 -4.74 2.34
N ALA A 169 -25.34 -4.42 1.17
CA ALA A 169 -24.56 -5.37 0.36
C ALA A 169 -23.06 -5.33 0.65
N ASP A 170 -22.61 -4.45 1.53
CA ASP A 170 -21.17 -4.29 1.87
C ASP A 170 -20.71 -5.26 3.02
#